data_552fb392391c182f2485d8f445e1f199
#
_entry.id   552fb392391c182f2485d8f445e1f199
#
_cell.length_a   1.000
_cell.length_b   1.000
_cell.length_c   1.000
_cell.angle_alpha   90.00
_cell.angle_beta   90.00
_cell.angle_gamma   90.00
#
_symmetry.space_group_name_H-M   'P 1'
#
loop_
_entity.id
_entity.type
_entity.pdbx_description
1 polymer ?
#
loop_
_entity_poly.entity_id
_entity_poly.type
_entity_poly.pdbx_seq_one_letter_code
_entity_poly.pdbx_strand_id
1 'polypeptide(L)'
;MNVPTVAEMFANGKSPEVLFWVGCAGSFDQRAQKITKAFATILDKVGINYAILGKEEMCTGDPVRRAGNEFMFQMMAYQNIQVLNNYEIKKIVTACPHCFNILKNEYAELGGHYEVIHHTVFLQQLINEGKIKLKEGGSFQGKKITYHDSCYLGRANDIYEAPRKVLEVLDAELVEMKRCKSNGLCCGAGGAQMFKEEEKGITRINIERSHEAINTGATIIAAACPFCNTMLTDGVKLEEKEDSVKVMDVAELIAQSLQ
;
A
#
# COMPACT_ATOMS: atom_id res chain seq x y z
N MET A 1 -5.24 7.66 -18.62
CA MET A 1 -5.48 6.27 -18.18
C MET A 1 -6.96 6.12 -17.95
N ASN A 2 -7.61 5.20 -18.60
CA ASN A 2 -9.00 4.84 -18.35
C ASN A 2 -9.01 3.46 -17.71
N VAL A 3 -9.26 3.39 -16.41
CA VAL A 3 -9.29 2.13 -15.65
C VAL A 3 -10.72 1.61 -15.70
N PRO A 4 -10.98 0.38 -16.19
CA PRO A 4 -12.32 -0.17 -16.27
C PRO A 4 -12.88 -0.41 -14.86
N THR A 5 -14.18 -0.18 -14.69
CA THR A 5 -14.88 -0.61 -13.50
C THR A 5 -15.41 -2.03 -13.65
N VAL A 6 -15.58 -2.73 -12.52
CA VAL A 6 -16.19 -4.07 -12.54
C VAL A 6 -17.60 -4.02 -13.12
N ALA A 7 -18.39 -2.98 -12.77
CA ALA A 7 -19.72 -2.77 -13.31
C ALA A 7 -19.74 -2.67 -14.84
N GLU A 8 -18.81 -1.89 -15.45
CA GLU A 8 -18.68 -1.78 -16.91
C GLU A 8 -18.27 -3.12 -17.55
N MET A 9 -17.36 -3.86 -16.94
CA MET A 9 -16.95 -5.18 -17.44
C MET A 9 -18.10 -6.17 -17.35
N PHE A 10 -18.78 -6.23 -16.21
CA PHE A 10 -19.91 -7.14 -15.98
C PHE A 10 -21.08 -6.89 -16.93
N ALA A 11 -21.41 -5.60 -17.19
CA ALA A 11 -22.43 -5.22 -18.18
C ALA A 11 -22.10 -5.69 -19.61
N ASN A 12 -20.82 -5.91 -19.91
CA ASN A 12 -20.33 -6.43 -21.21
C ASN A 12 -20.03 -7.95 -21.18
N GLY A 13 -20.52 -8.68 -20.16
CA GLY A 13 -20.30 -10.12 -20.00
C GLY A 13 -18.85 -10.52 -19.77
N LYS A 14 -18.04 -9.61 -19.22
CA LYS A 14 -16.62 -9.81 -18.90
C LYS A 14 -16.41 -9.76 -17.39
N SER A 15 -15.35 -10.40 -16.93
CA SER A 15 -14.91 -10.33 -15.55
C SER A 15 -13.40 -10.02 -15.48
N PRO A 16 -12.93 -9.28 -14.48
CA PRO A 16 -11.51 -9.06 -14.26
C PRO A 16 -10.87 -10.34 -13.70
N GLU A 17 -9.61 -10.57 -14.02
CA GLU A 17 -8.77 -11.58 -13.38
C GLU A 17 -8.46 -11.16 -11.92
N VAL A 18 -8.27 -9.87 -11.72
CA VAL A 18 -7.93 -9.28 -10.41
C VAL A 18 -8.74 -8.02 -10.18
N LEU A 19 -9.38 -7.91 -9.02
CA LEU A 19 -9.91 -6.64 -8.53
C LEU A 19 -8.78 -5.82 -7.90
N PHE A 20 -8.52 -4.61 -8.38
CA PHE A 20 -7.69 -3.65 -7.67
C PHE A 20 -8.55 -2.87 -6.66
N TRP A 21 -8.43 -3.23 -5.38
CA TRP A 21 -9.03 -2.50 -4.28
C TRP A 21 -8.19 -1.25 -3.99
N VAL A 22 -8.73 -0.08 -4.32
CA VAL A 22 -8.01 1.20 -4.23
C VAL A 22 -7.89 1.69 -2.78
N GLY A 23 -8.95 1.55 -2.01
CA GLY A 23 -9.05 2.02 -0.63
C GLY A 23 -9.31 3.52 -0.52
N CYS A 24 -9.78 3.95 0.65
CA CYS A 24 -10.15 5.35 0.89
C CYS A 24 -8.96 6.31 0.74
N ALA A 25 -7.78 5.95 1.23
CA ALA A 25 -6.59 6.78 1.07
C ALA A 25 -6.22 6.92 -0.41
N GLY A 26 -6.17 5.82 -1.16
CA GLY A 26 -5.86 5.82 -2.60
C GLY A 26 -6.86 6.60 -3.44
N SER A 27 -8.09 6.77 -2.96
CA SER A 27 -9.16 7.50 -3.63
C SER A 27 -9.17 9.00 -3.30
N PHE A 28 -8.91 9.39 -2.05
CA PHE A 28 -9.17 10.74 -1.58
C PHE A 28 -7.94 11.53 -1.12
N ASP A 29 -6.85 10.85 -0.73
CA ASP A 29 -5.61 11.53 -0.34
C ASP A 29 -4.72 11.80 -1.57
N GLN A 30 -4.33 13.04 -1.79
CA GLN A 30 -3.55 13.45 -2.96
C GLN A 30 -2.18 12.75 -3.06
N ARG A 31 -1.56 12.46 -1.91
CA ARG A 31 -0.28 11.72 -1.88
C ARG A 31 -0.51 10.26 -2.25
N ALA A 32 -1.53 9.63 -1.69
CA ALA A 32 -1.86 8.23 -1.94
C ALA A 32 -2.42 7.99 -3.35
N GLN A 33 -3.08 8.96 -3.97
CA GLN A 33 -3.51 8.88 -5.38
C GLN A 33 -2.33 8.66 -6.35
N LYS A 34 -1.12 9.13 -6.01
CA LYS A 34 0.08 8.85 -6.81
C LYS A 34 0.43 7.37 -6.78
N ILE A 35 0.27 6.72 -5.63
CA ILE A 35 0.48 5.27 -5.45
C ILE A 35 -0.52 4.49 -6.31
N THR A 36 -1.82 4.86 -6.22
CA THR A 36 -2.89 4.26 -7.02
C THR A 36 -2.59 4.34 -8.51
N LYS A 37 -2.22 5.53 -9.00
CA LYS A 37 -1.88 5.74 -10.42
C LYS A 37 -0.63 4.97 -10.84
N ALA A 38 0.39 4.92 -10.00
CA ALA A 38 1.61 4.18 -10.27
C ALA A 38 1.33 2.67 -10.39
N PHE A 39 0.58 2.11 -9.45
CA PHE A 39 0.25 0.69 -9.49
C PHE A 39 -0.65 0.34 -10.68
N ALA A 40 -1.67 1.15 -10.98
CA ALA A 40 -2.50 0.98 -12.18
C ALA A 40 -1.66 1.06 -13.47
N THR A 41 -0.69 1.99 -13.54
CA THR A 41 0.24 2.08 -14.68
C THR A 41 1.05 0.80 -14.86
N ILE A 42 1.50 0.19 -13.76
CA ILE A 42 2.22 -1.09 -13.82
C ILE A 42 1.29 -2.17 -14.38
N LEU A 43 0.07 -2.31 -13.84
CA LEU A 43 -0.90 -3.32 -14.27
C LEU A 43 -1.21 -3.19 -15.78
N ASP A 44 -1.43 -1.97 -16.27
CA ASP A 44 -1.66 -1.68 -17.68
C ASP A 44 -0.46 -2.09 -18.55
N LYS A 45 0.75 -1.70 -18.14
CA LYS A 45 1.97 -1.99 -18.92
C LYS A 45 2.28 -3.48 -19.02
N VAL A 46 1.99 -4.25 -17.96
CA VAL A 46 2.23 -5.70 -17.96
C VAL A 46 1.04 -6.51 -18.47
N GLY A 47 -0.04 -5.83 -18.89
CA GLY A 47 -1.20 -6.45 -19.52
C GLY A 47 -2.06 -7.29 -18.58
N ILE A 48 -2.16 -6.91 -17.30
CA ILE A 48 -3.07 -7.59 -16.36
C ILE A 48 -4.51 -7.19 -16.65
N ASN A 49 -5.40 -8.17 -16.73
CA ASN A 49 -6.84 -7.95 -16.82
C ASN A 49 -7.39 -7.61 -15.43
N TYR A 50 -7.47 -6.32 -15.09
CA TYR A 50 -7.95 -5.84 -13.80
C TYR A 50 -9.08 -4.83 -13.95
N ALA A 51 -9.82 -4.63 -12.86
CA ALA A 51 -10.82 -3.56 -12.73
C ALA A 51 -10.83 -3.01 -11.30
N ILE A 52 -11.48 -1.87 -11.12
CA ILE A 52 -11.77 -1.28 -9.81
C ILE A 52 -13.28 -1.28 -9.57
N LEU A 53 -13.72 -1.19 -8.31
CA LEU A 53 -15.16 -1.00 -8.00
C LEU A 53 -15.65 0.43 -8.30
N GLY A 54 -14.73 1.40 -8.34
CA GLY A 54 -15.08 2.80 -8.55
C GLY A 54 -15.99 3.34 -7.44
N LYS A 55 -17.17 3.85 -7.79
CA LYS A 55 -18.11 4.43 -6.82
C LYS A 55 -18.77 3.41 -5.88
N GLU A 56 -18.68 2.13 -6.19
CA GLU A 56 -19.22 1.05 -5.35
C GLU A 56 -18.23 0.58 -4.28
N GLU A 57 -16.97 1.06 -4.33
CA GLU A 57 -15.98 0.76 -3.31
C GLU A 57 -16.21 1.63 -2.07
N MET A 58 -16.41 1.00 -0.93
CA MET A 58 -16.48 1.66 0.37
C MET A 58 -15.22 1.38 1.19
N CYS A 59 -14.99 2.17 2.25
CA CYS A 59 -13.92 1.86 3.19
C CYS A 59 -14.11 0.44 3.78
N THR A 60 -13.02 -0.29 3.95
CA THR A 60 -13.05 -1.64 4.56
C THR A 60 -13.51 -1.66 6.01
N GLY A 61 -13.55 -0.50 6.68
CA GLY A 61 -13.96 -0.39 8.08
C GLY A 61 -12.81 -0.51 9.09
N ASP A 62 -11.53 -0.68 8.65
CA ASP A 62 -10.40 -0.80 9.58
C ASP A 62 -10.34 0.33 10.63
N PRO A 63 -10.36 1.63 10.26
CA PRO A 63 -10.30 2.70 11.25
C PRO A 63 -11.46 2.65 12.25
N VAL A 64 -12.63 2.29 11.79
CA VAL A 64 -13.85 2.21 12.61
C VAL A 64 -13.74 1.07 13.63
N ARG A 65 -13.30 -0.11 13.19
CA ARG A 65 -13.07 -1.26 14.07
C ARG A 65 -12.00 -0.96 15.12
N ARG A 66 -10.87 -0.36 14.70
CA ARG A 66 -9.77 0.02 15.60
C ARG A 66 -10.16 1.14 16.58
N ALA A 67 -11.13 1.97 16.22
CA ALA A 67 -11.72 2.95 17.14
C ALA A 67 -12.74 2.35 18.12
N GLY A 68 -13.04 1.05 18.03
CA GLY A 68 -13.93 0.33 18.94
C GLY A 68 -15.39 0.26 18.50
N ASN A 69 -15.75 0.71 17.30
CA ASN A 69 -17.12 0.64 16.80
C ASN A 69 -17.34 -0.61 15.92
N GLU A 70 -17.49 -1.75 16.58
CA GLU A 70 -17.68 -3.05 15.93
C GLU A 70 -18.96 -3.11 15.10
N PHE A 71 -20.05 -2.51 15.58
CA PHE A 71 -21.33 -2.50 14.87
C PHE A 71 -21.20 -1.83 13.50
N MET A 72 -20.61 -0.62 13.46
CA MET A 72 -20.42 0.10 12.21
C MET A 72 -19.44 -0.62 11.28
N PHE A 73 -18.39 -1.24 11.82
CA PHE A 73 -17.48 -2.08 11.04
C PHE A 73 -18.22 -3.21 10.33
N GLN A 74 -19.05 -3.96 11.05
CA GLN A 74 -19.79 -5.08 10.47
C GLN A 74 -20.76 -4.61 9.37
N MET A 75 -21.45 -3.50 9.57
CA MET A 75 -22.32 -2.94 8.52
C MET A 75 -21.54 -2.60 7.24
N MET A 76 -20.39 -1.93 7.37
CA MET A 76 -19.54 -1.60 6.23
C MET A 76 -18.99 -2.86 5.55
N ALA A 77 -18.55 -3.84 6.34
CA ALA A 77 -18.05 -5.11 5.82
C ALA A 77 -19.12 -5.89 5.05
N TYR A 78 -20.34 -6.00 5.59
CA TYR A 78 -21.45 -6.67 4.89
C TYR A 78 -21.79 -6.01 3.55
N GLN A 79 -21.81 -4.69 3.48
CA GLN A 79 -22.06 -3.97 2.23
C GLN A 79 -20.96 -4.27 1.19
N ASN A 80 -19.69 -4.23 1.58
CA ASN A 80 -18.59 -4.57 0.69
C ASN A 80 -18.65 -6.04 0.26
N ILE A 81 -18.95 -6.97 1.18
CA ILE A 81 -19.07 -8.41 0.88
C ILE A 81 -20.19 -8.66 -0.12
N GLN A 82 -21.34 -7.99 0.03
CA GLN A 82 -22.44 -8.10 -0.92
C GLN A 82 -22.03 -7.64 -2.32
N VAL A 83 -21.34 -6.49 -2.45
CA VAL A 83 -20.86 -5.98 -3.74
C VAL A 83 -19.87 -6.95 -4.37
N LEU A 84 -18.89 -7.42 -3.60
CA LEU A 84 -17.87 -8.36 -4.07
C LEU A 84 -18.49 -9.68 -4.52
N ASN A 85 -19.46 -10.22 -3.78
CA ASN A 85 -20.14 -11.47 -4.11
C ASN A 85 -21.08 -11.32 -5.31
N ASN A 86 -21.76 -10.18 -5.48
CA ASN A 86 -22.61 -9.91 -6.64
C ASN A 86 -21.83 -9.92 -7.96
N TYR A 87 -20.57 -9.49 -7.92
CA TYR A 87 -19.64 -9.52 -9.06
C TYR A 87 -18.78 -10.78 -9.12
N GLU A 88 -19.02 -11.76 -8.24
CA GLU A 88 -18.27 -13.02 -8.15
C GLU A 88 -16.75 -12.83 -8.03
N ILE A 89 -16.31 -11.75 -7.37
CA ILE A 89 -14.89 -11.45 -7.18
C ILE A 89 -14.22 -12.55 -6.35
N LYS A 90 -13.10 -13.07 -6.87
CA LYS A 90 -12.31 -14.12 -6.21
C LYS A 90 -10.96 -13.64 -5.74
N LYS A 91 -10.32 -12.75 -6.52
CA LYS A 91 -8.95 -12.29 -6.28
C LYS A 91 -8.89 -10.77 -6.18
N ILE A 92 -8.27 -10.30 -5.12
CA ILE A 92 -8.15 -8.87 -4.79
C ILE A 92 -6.68 -8.53 -4.60
N VAL A 93 -6.23 -7.43 -5.21
CA VAL A 93 -4.94 -6.82 -4.91
C VAL A 93 -5.15 -5.43 -4.33
N THR A 94 -4.38 -5.03 -3.33
CA THR A 94 -4.45 -3.71 -2.73
C THR A 94 -3.07 -3.19 -2.32
N ALA A 95 -2.88 -1.87 -2.41
CA ALA A 95 -1.65 -1.20 -1.96
C ALA A 95 -1.67 -0.81 -0.46
N CYS A 96 -2.81 -1.00 0.20
CA CYS A 96 -2.98 -0.64 1.61
C CYS A 96 -2.93 -1.89 2.50
N PRO A 97 -1.93 -2.04 3.40
CA PRO A 97 -1.85 -3.16 4.33
C PRO A 97 -3.02 -3.25 5.30
N HIS A 98 -3.67 -2.13 5.62
CA HIS A 98 -4.88 -2.11 6.45
C HIS A 98 -6.04 -2.77 5.70
N CYS A 99 -6.29 -2.38 4.44
CA CYS A 99 -7.29 -3.03 3.59
C CYS A 99 -6.95 -4.51 3.37
N PHE A 100 -5.68 -4.82 3.11
CA PHE A 100 -5.20 -6.19 2.96
C PHE A 100 -5.54 -7.05 4.18
N ASN A 101 -5.21 -6.57 5.39
CA ASN A 101 -5.47 -7.30 6.62
C ASN A 101 -6.97 -7.56 6.85
N ILE A 102 -7.79 -6.52 6.68
CA ILE A 102 -9.25 -6.61 6.87
C ILE A 102 -9.87 -7.57 5.88
N LEU A 103 -9.60 -7.39 4.58
CA LEU A 103 -10.18 -8.22 3.51
C LEU A 103 -9.76 -9.68 3.62
N LYS A 104 -8.48 -9.92 4.00
CA LYS A 104 -7.92 -11.28 4.08
C LYS A 104 -8.30 -12.01 5.35
N ASN A 105 -8.17 -11.33 6.50
CA ASN A 105 -8.23 -12.02 7.80
C ASN A 105 -9.56 -11.80 8.53
N GLU A 106 -10.21 -10.66 8.34
CA GLU A 106 -11.36 -10.27 9.17
C GLU A 106 -12.70 -10.42 8.44
N TYR A 107 -12.75 -10.24 7.11
CA TYR A 107 -13.99 -10.46 6.34
C TYR A 107 -14.42 -11.92 6.30
N ALA A 108 -13.49 -12.86 6.45
CA ALA A 108 -13.80 -14.29 6.50
C ALA A 108 -14.79 -14.65 7.62
N GLU A 109 -14.70 -13.99 8.77
CA GLU A 109 -15.63 -14.16 9.89
C GLU A 109 -17.07 -13.73 9.56
N LEU A 110 -17.22 -12.86 8.55
CA LEU A 110 -18.51 -12.32 8.09
C LEU A 110 -18.96 -12.94 6.75
N GLY A 111 -18.31 -14.03 6.31
CA GLY A 111 -18.67 -14.75 5.08
C GLY A 111 -18.01 -14.21 3.80
N GLY A 112 -17.05 -13.28 3.91
CA GLY A 112 -16.27 -12.78 2.78
C GLY A 112 -14.96 -13.55 2.61
N HIS A 113 -14.90 -14.47 1.64
CA HIS A 113 -13.74 -15.32 1.38
C HIS A 113 -13.11 -15.01 0.04
N TYR A 114 -11.95 -14.35 0.07
CA TYR A 114 -11.23 -13.88 -1.13
C TYR A 114 -9.74 -14.25 -1.06
N GLU A 115 -9.14 -14.49 -2.23
CA GLU A 115 -7.68 -14.46 -2.36
C GLU A 115 -7.22 -13.01 -2.34
N VAL A 116 -6.70 -12.54 -1.22
CA VAL A 116 -6.24 -11.16 -1.09
C VAL A 116 -4.72 -11.10 -1.10
N ILE A 117 -4.16 -10.27 -1.96
CA ILE A 117 -2.71 -10.11 -2.15
C ILE A 117 -2.33 -8.64 -1.94
N HIS A 118 -1.29 -8.41 -1.16
CA HIS A 118 -0.70 -7.08 -1.05
C HIS A 118 0.11 -6.75 -2.32
N HIS A 119 0.08 -5.50 -2.78
CA HIS A 119 0.70 -5.12 -4.05
C HIS A 119 2.19 -5.46 -4.14
N THR A 120 2.95 -5.43 -3.03
CA THR A 120 4.36 -5.82 -3.03
C THR A 120 4.58 -7.30 -3.32
N VAL A 121 3.71 -8.17 -2.82
CA VAL A 121 3.74 -9.61 -3.11
C VAL A 121 3.36 -9.84 -4.58
N PHE A 122 2.36 -9.11 -5.07
CA PHE A 122 1.93 -9.19 -6.46
C PHE A 122 3.02 -8.69 -7.42
N LEU A 123 3.68 -7.57 -7.09
CA LEU A 123 4.83 -7.06 -7.86
C LEU A 123 5.98 -8.07 -7.89
N GLN A 124 6.30 -8.70 -6.75
CA GLN A 124 7.32 -9.75 -6.70
C GLN A 124 6.96 -10.94 -7.61
N GLN A 125 5.69 -11.35 -7.64
CA GLN A 125 5.23 -12.40 -8.56
C GLN A 125 5.44 -12.00 -10.02
N LEU A 126 5.04 -10.78 -10.40
CA LEU A 126 5.21 -10.28 -11.76
C LEU A 126 6.69 -10.14 -12.18
N ILE A 127 7.57 -9.79 -11.24
CA ILE A 127 9.02 -9.77 -11.46
C ILE A 127 9.54 -11.18 -11.70
N ASN A 128 9.17 -12.14 -10.86
CA ASN A 128 9.59 -13.54 -10.98
C ASN A 128 9.09 -14.19 -12.28
N GLU A 129 7.93 -13.79 -12.77
CA GLU A 129 7.36 -14.20 -14.05
C GLU A 129 8.01 -13.49 -15.26
N GLY A 130 8.91 -12.55 -15.05
CA GLY A 130 9.55 -11.76 -16.11
C GLY A 130 8.61 -10.78 -16.83
N LYS A 131 7.44 -10.49 -16.26
CA LYS A 131 6.46 -9.54 -16.81
C LYS A 131 6.89 -8.09 -16.60
N ILE A 132 7.54 -7.79 -15.48
CA ILE A 132 8.10 -6.46 -15.19
C ILE A 132 9.50 -6.38 -15.80
N LYS A 133 9.67 -5.47 -16.77
CA LYS A 133 10.96 -5.15 -17.38
C LYS A 133 11.36 -3.74 -17.00
N LEU A 134 12.53 -3.61 -16.42
CA LEU A 134 13.09 -2.32 -16.00
C LEU A 134 14.08 -1.80 -17.03
N LYS A 135 14.26 -0.49 -17.08
CA LYS A 135 15.25 0.18 -17.92
C LYS A 135 16.67 -0.19 -17.47
N GLU A 136 17.55 -0.51 -18.39
CA GLU A 136 18.97 -0.67 -18.10
C GLU A 136 19.57 0.67 -17.61
N GLY A 137 20.43 0.60 -16.59
CA GLY A 137 20.99 1.79 -15.96
C GLY A 137 19.98 2.59 -15.12
N GLY A 138 19.08 1.89 -14.47
CA GLY A 138 17.85 2.31 -13.78
C GLY A 138 17.83 3.70 -13.15
N SER A 139 16.63 4.26 -12.98
CA SER A 139 16.39 5.61 -12.39
C SER A 139 16.95 5.77 -10.98
N PHE A 140 17.29 4.67 -10.30
CA PHE A 140 17.73 4.63 -8.92
C PHE A 140 19.14 4.08 -8.72
N GLN A 141 19.86 3.76 -9.81
CA GLN A 141 21.24 3.29 -9.75
C GLN A 141 22.12 4.24 -8.92
N GLY A 142 22.86 3.68 -7.97
CA GLY A 142 23.74 4.43 -7.06
C GLY A 142 23.03 5.27 -6.01
N LYS A 143 21.70 5.25 -5.93
CA LYS A 143 20.94 5.90 -4.84
C LYS A 143 20.81 4.96 -3.66
N LYS A 144 20.80 5.56 -2.46
CA LYS A 144 20.50 4.84 -1.22
C LYS A 144 19.01 4.93 -0.93
N ILE A 145 18.40 3.76 -0.74
CA ILE A 145 16.99 3.61 -0.35
C ILE A 145 16.94 2.95 1.02
N THR A 146 16.14 3.48 1.94
CA THR A 146 15.77 2.79 3.16
C THR A 146 14.30 2.38 3.10
N TYR A 147 13.94 1.26 3.73
CA TYR A 147 12.56 0.75 3.69
C TYR A 147 11.89 0.82 5.07
N HIS A 148 10.69 1.39 5.10
CA HIS A 148 9.83 1.40 6.28
C HIS A 148 8.92 0.18 6.28
N ASP A 149 9.10 -0.73 7.24
CA ASP A 149 8.24 -1.88 7.44
C ASP A 149 6.87 -1.45 7.99
N SER A 150 5.85 -1.52 7.14
CA SER A 150 4.47 -1.24 7.55
C SER A 150 3.98 -2.31 8.52
N CYS A 151 3.49 -1.91 9.69
CA CYS A 151 3.16 -2.83 10.79
C CYS A 151 2.08 -3.85 10.42
N TYR A 152 1.06 -3.45 9.64
CA TYR A 152 0.02 -4.37 9.18
C TYR A 152 0.49 -5.34 8.09
N LEU A 153 1.54 -4.99 7.35
CA LEU A 153 2.13 -5.92 6.39
C LEU A 153 3.09 -6.90 7.08
N GLY A 154 4.03 -6.37 7.86
CA GLY A 154 5.04 -7.17 8.55
C GLY A 154 4.47 -7.85 9.79
N ARG A 155 4.20 -7.06 10.83
CA ARG A 155 3.86 -7.57 12.17
C ARG A 155 2.56 -8.37 12.21
N ALA A 156 1.53 -7.94 11.46
CA ALA A 156 0.24 -8.61 11.43
C ALA A 156 0.16 -9.77 10.42
N ASN A 157 0.99 -9.76 9.37
CA ASN A 157 0.89 -10.72 8.26
C ASN A 157 2.23 -11.38 7.87
N ASP A 158 3.30 -11.13 8.60
CA ASP A 158 4.65 -11.72 8.41
C ASP A 158 5.26 -11.52 7.00
N ILE A 159 4.91 -10.41 6.34
CA ILE A 159 5.41 -10.08 5.00
C ILE A 159 6.52 -9.03 5.11
N TYR A 160 7.77 -9.45 5.13
CA TYR A 160 8.97 -8.61 5.23
C TYR A 160 9.84 -8.66 3.98
N GLU A 161 9.92 -9.81 3.33
CA GLU A 161 10.87 -10.04 2.24
C GLU A 161 10.34 -9.56 0.88
N ALA A 162 9.03 -9.69 0.61
CA ALA A 162 8.47 -9.30 -0.68
C ALA A 162 8.77 -7.82 -1.07
N PRO A 163 8.60 -6.82 -0.19
CA PRO A 163 8.97 -5.44 -0.51
C PRO A 163 10.46 -5.28 -0.82
N ARG A 164 11.33 -5.98 -0.07
CA ARG A 164 12.79 -5.94 -0.27
C ARG A 164 13.17 -6.53 -1.62
N LYS A 165 12.60 -7.68 -1.99
CA LYS A 165 12.82 -8.31 -3.30
C LYS A 165 12.37 -7.40 -4.46
N VAL A 166 11.31 -6.64 -4.27
CA VAL A 166 10.87 -5.63 -5.26
C VAL A 166 11.85 -4.46 -5.33
N LEU A 167 12.47 -4.05 -4.22
CA LEU A 167 13.46 -2.97 -4.20
C LEU A 167 14.82 -3.42 -4.75
N GLU A 168 15.22 -4.67 -4.57
CA GLU A 168 16.47 -5.24 -5.08
C GLU A 168 16.61 -5.10 -6.60
N VAL A 169 15.49 -5.17 -7.36
CA VAL A 169 15.54 -5.06 -8.84
C VAL A 169 15.78 -3.63 -9.36
N LEU A 170 15.79 -2.63 -8.47
CA LEU A 170 15.99 -1.22 -8.84
C LEU A 170 17.46 -0.82 -9.00
N ASP A 171 18.39 -1.72 -8.74
CA ASP A 171 19.84 -1.46 -8.79
C ASP A 171 20.26 -0.32 -7.85
N ALA A 172 19.55 -0.18 -6.73
CA ALA A 172 19.83 0.77 -5.66
C ALA A 172 20.43 0.10 -4.44
N GLU A 173 21.19 0.84 -3.63
CA GLU A 173 21.70 0.38 -2.35
C GLU A 173 20.59 0.40 -1.30
N LEU A 174 20.11 -0.76 -0.85
CA LEU A 174 19.16 -0.88 0.25
C LEU A 174 19.88 -0.79 1.59
N VAL A 175 19.59 0.26 2.37
CA VAL A 175 20.15 0.48 3.71
C VAL A 175 19.04 0.31 4.75
N GLU A 176 19.20 -0.65 5.65
CA GLU A 176 18.20 -0.92 6.68
C GLU A 176 18.26 0.11 7.81
N MET A 177 17.10 0.48 8.34
CA MET A 177 17.03 1.23 9.59
C MET A 177 17.39 0.33 10.77
N LYS A 178 17.85 0.90 11.88
CA LYS A 178 18.18 0.15 13.10
C LYS A 178 16.99 -0.68 13.60
N ARG A 179 15.79 -0.08 13.57
CA ARG A 179 14.53 -0.75 13.91
C ARG A 179 13.82 -1.15 12.60
N CYS A 180 14.09 -2.34 12.10
CA CYS A 180 13.52 -2.89 10.86
C CYS A 180 12.86 -4.25 11.07
N LYS A 181 12.15 -4.76 10.10
CA LYS A 181 11.42 -6.02 10.11
C LYS A 181 10.49 -6.13 11.33
N SER A 182 10.59 -7.22 12.12
CA SER A 182 9.76 -7.45 13.31
C SER A 182 9.97 -6.41 14.41
N ASN A 183 11.14 -5.77 14.47
CA ASN A 183 11.47 -4.70 15.41
C ASN A 183 11.14 -3.29 14.87
N GLY A 184 10.52 -3.20 13.70
CA GLY A 184 10.21 -1.93 13.04
C GLY A 184 9.41 -0.97 13.93
N LEU A 185 9.81 0.31 13.99
CA LEU A 185 9.01 1.34 14.64
C LEU A 185 7.82 1.70 13.74
N CYS A 186 6.65 1.91 14.36
CA CYS A 186 5.44 2.33 13.66
C CYS A 186 5.60 3.74 13.05
N CYS A 187 4.81 4.03 12.00
CA CYS A 187 4.69 5.39 11.46
C CYS A 187 3.74 6.29 12.28
N GLY A 188 2.96 5.71 13.20
CA GLY A 188 2.01 6.44 14.04
C GLY A 188 0.58 6.54 13.50
N ALA A 189 0.28 6.07 12.28
CA ALA A 189 -1.07 6.20 11.70
C ALA A 189 -2.08 5.15 12.20
N GLY A 190 -1.60 3.93 12.52
CA GLY A 190 -2.45 2.78 12.84
C GLY A 190 -3.30 2.93 14.09
N GLY A 191 -4.25 2.01 14.30
CA GLY A 191 -5.15 2.07 15.45
C GLY A 191 -6.12 3.25 15.42
N ALA A 192 -6.46 3.75 14.23
CA ALA A 192 -7.24 4.97 14.01
C ALA A 192 -6.58 6.28 14.52
N GLN A 193 -5.29 6.25 14.90
CA GLN A 193 -4.61 7.42 15.47
C GLN A 193 -4.56 8.61 14.49
N MET A 194 -4.40 8.34 13.20
CA MET A 194 -4.41 9.39 12.17
C MET A 194 -5.72 10.21 12.12
N PHE A 195 -6.81 9.68 12.69
CA PHE A 195 -8.15 10.31 12.71
C PHE A 195 -8.55 10.84 14.09
N LYS A 196 -7.64 10.78 15.08
CA LYS A 196 -7.86 11.27 16.44
C LYS A 196 -7.05 12.54 16.69
N GLU A 197 -7.47 13.28 17.72
CA GLU A 197 -6.62 14.34 18.28
C GLU A 197 -5.33 13.76 18.83
N GLU A 198 -4.23 14.49 18.66
CA GLU A 198 -2.94 14.05 19.14
C GLU A 198 -2.89 14.06 20.67
N GLU A 199 -2.42 12.95 21.23
CA GLU A 199 -2.10 12.87 22.64
C GLU A 199 -0.82 13.66 22.93
N LYS A 200 -0.79 14.31 24.10
CA LYS A 200 0.40 15.06 24.54
C LYS A 200 1.56 14.09 24.79
N GLY A 201 2.68 14.35 24.16
CA GLY A 201 3.91 13.57 24.27
C GLY A 201 5.15 14.44 24.06
N ILE A 202 6.33 13.82 24.17
CA ILE A 202 7.61 14.51 24.00
C ILE A 202 7.93 14.66 22.50
N THR A 203 7.67 13.60 21.70
CA THR A 203 7.95 13.56 20.28
C THR A 203 6.87 12.74 19.56
N ARG A 204 6.46 13.19 18.40
CA ARG A 204 5.55 12.42 17.54
C ARG A 204 6.25 11.17 16.99
N ILE A 205 5.54 10.05 16.92
CA ILE A 205 6.09 8.79 16.42
C ILE A 205 6.59 8.91 14.96
N ASN A 206 5.88 9.63 14.11
CA ASN A 206 6.28 9.83 12.72
C ASN A 206 7.57 10.66 12.60
N ILE A 207 7.79 11.64 13.46
CA ILE A 207 9.04 12.41 13.51
C ILE A 207 10.19 11.49 13.90
N GLU A 208 10.05 10.74 15.00
CA GLU A 208 11.07 9.80 15.46
C GLU A 208 11.41 8.76 14.37
N ARG A 209 10.37 8.23 13.68
CA ARG A 209 10.58 7.27 12.61
C ARG A 209 11.26 7.90 11.39
N SER A 210 10.88 9.11 11.00
CA SER A 210 11.50 9.83 9.90
C SER A 210 12.95 10.21 10.21
N HIS A 211 13.23 10.64 11.45
CA HIS A 211 14.58 10.90 11.93
C HIS A 211 15.48 9.67 11.81
N GLU A 212 15.00 8.49 12.24
CA GLU A 212 15.72 7.24 12.09
C GLU A 212 16.00 6.89 10.61
N ALA A 213 15.02 7.11 9.75
CA ALA A 213 15.18 6.86 8.31
C ALA A 213 16.21 7.82 7.67
N ILE A 214 16.15 9.11 8.00
CA ILE A 214 17.09 10.14 7.52
C ILE A 214 18.52 9.80 7.97
N ASN A 215 18.70 9.33 9.20
CA ASN A 215 20.00 8.98 9.77
C ASN A 215 20.67 7.78 9.08
N THR A 216 19.97 7.01 8.24
CA THR A 216 20.59 5.98 7.38
C THR A 216 21.45 6.58 6.25
N GLY A 217 21.30 7.88 5.96
CA GLY A 217 21.90 8.55 4.82
C GLY A 217 21.22 8.23 3.48
N ALA A 218 20.04 7.59 3.53
CA ALA A 218 19.24 7.34 2.34
C ALA A 218 18.59 8.64 1.83
N THR A 219 18.52 8.78 0.51
CA THR A 219 17.83 9.90 -0.16
C THR A 219 16.37 9.56 -0.48
N ILE A 220 15.99 8.30 -0.31
CA ILE A 220 14.64 7.80 -0.54
C ILE A 220 14.23 6.92 0.64
N ILE A 221 13.07 7.22 1.21
CA ILE A 221 12.38 6.37 2.17
C ILE A 221 11.28 5.63 1.40
N ALA A 222 11.46 4.35 1.17
CA ALA A 222 10.45 3.51 0.55
C ALA A 222 9.46 3.01 1.60
N ALA A 223 8.19 2.98 1.26
CA ALA A 223 7.13 2.39 2.07
C ALA A 223 6.16 1.60 1.17
N ALA A 224 5.31 0.81 1.78
CA ALA A 224 4.30 0.01 1.07
C ALA A 224 2.94 0.12 1.78
N CYS A 225 2.56 1.35 2.10
CA CYS A 225 1.30 1.69 2.76
C CYS A 225 1.00 3.18 2.53
N PRO A 226 -0.17 3.54 2.03
CA PRO A 226 -0.53 4.94 1.79
C PRO A 226 -0.48 5.79 3.07
N PHE A 227 -0.95 5.26 4.20
CA PHE A 227 -0.89 5.97 5.48
C PHE A 227 0.55 6.16 5.97
N CYS A 228 1.42 5.14 5.84
CA CYS A 228 2.83 5.30 6.17
C CYS A 228 3.51 6.34 5.28
N ASN A 229 3.16 6.38 3.99
CA ASN A 229 3.69 7.40 3.06
C ASN A 229 3.31 8.81 3.51
N THR A 230 2.06 9.05 3.92
CA THR A 230 1.60 10.35 4.42
C THR A 230 2.34 10.73 5.70
N MET A 231 2.37 9.83 6.70
CA MET A 231 3.02 10.09 7.98
C MET A 231 4.53 10.35 7.87
N LEU A 232 5.22 9.57 7.03
CA LEU A 232 6.66 9.77 6.81
C LEU A 232 6.94 11.04 5.99
N THR A 233 6.08 11.37 5.03
CA THR A 233 6.19 12.64 4.28
C THR A 233 6.07 13.84 5.22
N ASP A 234 5.12 13.79 6.15
CA ASP A 234 4.96 14.85 7.15
C ASP A 234 6.14 14.88 8.13
N GLY A 235 6.63 13.71 8.56
CA GLY A 235 7.81 13.63 9.41
C GLY A 235 9.07 14.20 8.74
N VAL A 236 9.30 13.91 7.46
CA VAL A 236 10.44 14.47 6.69
C VAL A 236 10.33 15.99 6.57
N LYS A 237 9.12 16.54 6.36
CA LYS A 237 8.89 17.99 6.33
C LYS A 237 9.16 18.63 7.67
N LEU A 238 8.71 18.01 8.77
CA LEU A 238 8.96 18.52 10.12
C LEU A 238 10.45 18.49 10.51
N GLU A 239 11.23 17.61 9.90
CA GLU A 239 12.69 17.56 9.99
C GLU A 239 13.40 18.51 8.99
N GLU A 240 12.64 19.29 8.20
CA GLU A 240 13.16 20.22 7.17
C GLU A 240 14.08 19.54 6.16
N LYS A 241 13.71 18.30 5.73
CA LYS A 241 14.52 17.47 4.81
C LYS A 241 13.83 17.14 3.48
N GLU A 242 12.68 17.74 3.17
CA GLU A 242 11.89 17.45 1.97
C GLU A 242 12.62 17.71 0.64
N ASP A 243 13.62 18.59 0.64
CA ASP A 243 14.45 18.86 -0.53
C ASP A 243 15.49 17.77 -0.79
N SER A 244 15.93 17.06 0.26
CA SER A 244 17.01 16.07 0.20
C SER A 244 16.54 14.62 0.31
N VAL A 245 15.40 14.38 0.95
CA VAL A 245 14.85 13.04 1.18
C VAL A 245 13.43 12.94 0.66
N LYS A 246 13.15 11.95 -0.19
CA LYS A 246 11.81 11.72 -0.75
C LYS A 246 11.19 10.48 -0.15
N VAL A 247 9.91 10.56 0.19
CA VAL A 247 9.12 9.39 0.59
C VAL A 247 8.35 8.87 -0.63
N MET A 248 8.55 7.60 -0.98
CA MET A 248 7.95 6.98 -2.16
C MET A 248 7.38 5.61 -1.84
N ASP A 249 6.27 5.27 -2.47
CA ASP A 249 5.78 3.90 -2.42
C ASP A 249 6.60 3.00 -3.35
N VAL A 250 6.69 1.72 -3.00
CA VAL A 250 7.37 0.70 -3.80
C VAL A 250 6.81 0.66 -5.24
N ALA A 251 5.49 0.83 -5.41
CA ALA A 251 4.87 0.90 -6.73
C ALA A 251 5.32 2.14 -7.54
N GLU A 252 5.53 3.28 -6.90
CA GLU A 252 6.03 4.49 -7.57
C GLU A 252 7.47 4.29 -8.09
N LEU A 253 8.31 3.64 -7.28
CA LEU A 253 9.68 3.32 -7.66
C LEU A 253 9.74 2.39 -8.88
N ILE A 254 8.94 1.32 -8.88
CA ILE A 254 8.83 0.41 -10.01
C ILE A 254 8.27 1.13 -11.24
N ALA A 255 7.16 1.89 -11.11
CA ALA A 255 6.53 2.58 -12.24
C ALA A 255 7.49 3.56 -12.94
N GLN A 256 8.36 4.26 -12.20
CA GLN A 256 9.37 5.16 -12.75
C GLN A 256 10.51 4.42 -13.47
N SER A 257 10.75 3.16 -13.11
CA SER A 257 11.83 2.34 -13.67
C SER A 257 11.36 1.44 -14.82
N LEU A 258 10.06 1.36 -15.13
CA LEU A 258 9.53 0.55 -16.22
C LEU A 258 10.01 1.03 -17.59
N GLN A 259 10.34 0.07 -18.47
CA GLN A 259 10.61 0.31 -19.90
C GLN A 259 9.40 0.89 -20.62
#